data_11bde19b325bc9997f00e892e68b7da4
#
_entry.id   11bde19b325bc9997f00e892e68b7da4
#
_cell.length_a   1.000
_cell.length_b   1.000
_cell.length_c   1.000
_cell.angle_alpha   90.00
_cell.angle_beta   90.00
_cell.angle_gamma   90.00
#
_symmetry.space_group_name_H-M   'P 1'
#
loop_
_entity.id
_entity.type
_entity.pdbx_description
1 polymer ?
#
loop_
_entity_poly.entity_id
_entity_poly.type
_entity_poly.pdbx_seq_one_letter_code
_entity_poly.pdbx_strand_id
1 'polypeptide(L)'
;MARTHPWQLANVRVAMLAHGLRRRLGSGVDVTRVRYRFRGWNPGRLDALRDARTALDRIRETVDPSDIVVVGHSMGARVAAHLAASGDVGAVVALAPWWPAGDADLIPSDCRLLTMHGTADTWTDPVASQRQTSRAAARGVDAEWVPVDRAGHFLVRNFTLWHRMTADFAMAQWSEPSQT
;
A
#
# COMPACT_ATOMS: atom_id res chain seq x y z
N MET A 1 20.99 -4.10 -13.79
CA MET A 1 19.69 -3.64 -13.26
C MET A 1 19.33 -2.30 -13.86
N ALA A 2 18.10 -2.14 -14.34
CA ALA A 2 17.65 -0.87 -14.89
C ALA A 2 17.29 0.11 -13.75
N ARG A 3 17.80 1.34 -13.83
CA ARG A 3 17.41 2.42 -12.91
C ARG A 3 15.98 2.86 -13.19
N THR A 4 15.30 3.38 -12.18
CA THR A 4 14.00 4.02 -12.35
C THR A 4 14.17 5.43 -12.90
N HIS A 5 13.23 5.88 -13.73
CA HIS A 5 13.17 7.24 -14.22
C HIS A 5 11.86 7.93 -13.77
N PRO A 6 11.89 9.25 -13.49
CA PRO A 6 10.70 10.00 -13.04
C PRO A 6 9.49 9.87 -13.97
N TRP A 7 9.74 9.78 -15.27
CA TRP A 7 8.74 9.73 -16.34
C TRP A 7 8.13 8.35 -16.60
N GLN A 8 8.53 7.31 -15.85
CA GLN A 8 7.89 6.01 -15.98
C GLN A 8 6.43 6.11 -15.53
N LEU A 9 5.51 5.52 -16.31
CA LEU A 9 4.07 5.56 -16.04
C LEU A 9 3.70 5.11 -14.62
N ALA A 10 4.45 4.16 -14.05
CA ALA A 10 4.27 3.75 -12.66
C ALA A 10 4.56 4.89 -11.68
N ASN A 11 5.66 5.64 -11.90
CA ASN A 11 6.03 6.78 -11.05
C ASN A 11 5.05 7.94 -11.17
N VAL A 12 4.53 8.18 -12.39
CA VAL A 12 3.51 9.22 -12.63
C VAL A 12 2.22 8.88 -11.90
N ARG A 13 1.75 7.62 -11.97
CA ARG A 13 0.54 7.18 -11.27
C ARG A 13 0.65 7.34 -9.75
N VAL A 14 1.76 6.89 -9.17
CA VAL A 14 1.99 7.05 -7.72
C VAL A 14 2.11 8.54 -7.35
N ALA A 15 2.66 9.38 -8.22
CA ALA A 15 2.69 10.84 -8.00
C ALA A 15 1.28 11.45 -8.01
N MET A 16 0.42 11.02 -8.95
CA MET A 16 -0.99 11.45 -9.01
C MET A 16 -1.78 10.99 -7.78
N LEU A 17 -1.58 9.74 -7.35
CA LEU A 17 -2.19 9.22 -6.12
C LEU A 17 -1.76 10.06 -4.91
N ALA A 18 -0.46 10.26 -4.72
CA ALA A 18 0.07 11.07 -3.62
C ALA A 18 -0.45 12.52 -3.65
N HIS A 19 -0.56 13.12 -4.84
CA HIS A 19 -1.16 14.46 -4.98
C HIS A 19 -2.64 14.47 -4.57
N GLY A 20 -3.40 13.49 -5.04
CA GLY A 20 -4.82 13.35 -4.68
C GLY A 20 -5.04 13.12 -3.18
N LEU A 21 -4.18 12.31 -2.55
CA LEU A 21 -4.22 12.09 -1.10
C LEU A 21 -3.91 13.37 -0.31
N ARG A 22 -2.85 14.12 -0.66
CA ARG A 22 -2.54 15.41 -0.02
C ARG A 22 -3.73 16.37 -0.03
N ARG A 23 -4.43 16.44 -1.17
CA ARG A 23 -5.62 17.31 -1.28
C ARG A 23 -6.79 16.87 -0.41
N ARG A 24 -6.97 15.55 -0.22
CA ARG A 24 -8.09 15.00 0.56
C ARG A 24 -7.83 14.98 2.05
N LEU A 25 -6.60 14.66 2.46
CA LEU A 25 -6.21 14.54 3.85
C LEU A 25 -5.91 15.90 4.50
N GLY A 26 -5.71 16.95 3.71
CA GLY A 26 -5.45 18.29 4.24
C GLY A 26 -4.04 18.47 4.79
N SER A 27 -3.81 19.60 5.47
CA SER A 27 -2.49 20.01 5.97
C SER A 27 -2.06 19.32 7.27
N GLY A 28 -2.96 18.59 7.92
CA GLY A 28 -2.65 17.84 9.15
C GLY A 28 -1.96 16.50 8.92
N VAL A 29 -1.78 16.08 7.65
CA VAL A 29 -1.22 14.78 7.29
C VAL A 29 -0.09 14.93 6.29
N ASP A 30 1.07 14.41 6.65
CA ASP A 30 2.21 14.35 5.74
C ASP A 30 2.12 13.15 4.79
N VAL A 31 2.15 13.40 3.48
CA VAL A 31 2.18 12.35 2.47
C VAL A 31 3.55 12.30 1.81
N THR A 32 4.36 11.35 2.22
CA THR A 32 5.70 11.10 1.68
C THR A 32 5.64 10.07 0.55
N ARG A 33 6.30 10.35 -0.56
CA ARG A 33 6.42 9.44 -1.69
C ARG A 33 7.78 8.79 -1.73
N VAL A 34 7.83 7.47 -1.57
CA VAL A 34 9.06 6.69 -1.76
C VAL A 34 9.42 6.56 -3.24
N ARG A 35 10.66 6.79 -3.58
CA ARG A 35 11.23 6.62 -4.92
C ARG A 35 12.22 5.46 -4.91
N TYR A 36 11.93 4.42 -5.69
CA TYR A 36 12.85 3.30 -5.83
C TYR A 36 13.99 3.65 -6.79
N ARG A 37 15.22 3.31 -6.42
CA ARG A 37 16.42 3.52 -7.26
C ARG A 37 16.44 2.58 -8.47
N PHE A 38 15.93 1.36 -8.28
CA PHE A 38 15.96 0.30 -9.30
C PHE A 38 14.57 -0.26 -9.58
N ARG A 39 14.39 -0.80 -10.79
CA ARG A 39 13.13 -1.44 -11.21
C ARG A 39 13.06 -2.88 -10.71
N GLY A 40 11.83 -3.33 -10.40
CA GLY A 40 11.52 -4.72 -10.06
C GLY A 40 11.84 -5.06 -8.61
N TRP A 41 11.44 -6.27 -8.23
CA TRP A 41 11.58 -6.78 -6.87
C TRP A 41 13.04 -7.10 -6.49
N ASN A 42 13.85 -7.59 -7.45
CA ASN A 42 15.26 -7.94 -7.28
C ASN A 42 15.50 -8.86 -6.06
N PRO A 43 15.10 -10.16 -6.08
CA PRO A 43 15.03 -11.02 -4.89
C PRO A 43 16.32 -11.08 -4.06
N GLY A 44 17.50 -11.11 -4.70
CA GLY A 44 18.79 -11.18 -4.00
C GLY A 44 19.22 -9.85 -3.33
N ARG A 45 18.58 -8.73 -3.68
CA ARG A 45 18.96 -7.39 -3.19
C ARG A 45 17.84 -6.66 -2.48
N LEU A 46 16.58 -6.92 -2.84
CA LEU A 46 15.39 -6.26 -2.30
C LEU A 46 15.50 -4.72 -2.31
N ASP A 47 16.03 -4.15 -3.41
CA ASP A 47 16.34 -2.72 -3.49
C ASP A 47 15.14 -1.83 -3.17
N ALA A 48 13.94 -2.18 -3.70
CA ALA A 48 12.72 -1.43 -3.42
C ALA A 48 12.34 -1.46 -1.94
N LEU A 49 12.49 -2.61 -1.28
CA LEU A 49 12.23 -2.75 0.15
C LEU A 49 13.25 -1.95 0.97
N ARG A 50 14.53 -1.98 0.62
CA ARG A 50 15.57 -1.19 1.30
C ARG A 50 15.31 0.31 1.17
N ASP A 51 14.94 0.78 -0.02
CA ASP A 51 14.62 2.19 -0.24
C ASP A 51 13.40 2.63 0.60
N ALA A 52 12.38 1.77 0.67
CA ALA A 52 11.19 2.03 1.48
C ALA A 52 11.47 1.97 2.99
N ARG A 53 12.30 1.01 3.44
CA ARG A 53 12.73 0.92 4.85
C ARG A 53 13.47 2.18 5.27
N THR A 54 14.43 2.65 4.48
CA THR A 54 15.17 3.88 4.78
C THR A 54 14.24 5.11 4.90
N ALA A 55 13.17 5.16 4.10
CA ALA A 55 12.20 6.25 4.21
C ALA A 55 11.34 6.10 5.47
N LEU A 56 10.90 4.88 5.79
CA LEU A 56 10.12 4.57 6.99
C LEU A 56 10.91 4.86 8.27
N ASP A 57 12.18 4.46 8.34
CA ASP A 57 13.04 4.68 9.51
C ASP A 57 13.11 6.18 9.88
N ARG A 58 13.21 7.06 8.87
CA ARG A 58 13.20 8.52 9.08
C ARG A 58 11.86 9.05 9.58
N ILE A 59 10.75 8.50 9.10
CA ILE A 59 9.40 8.90 9.54
C ILE A 59 9.20 8.50 11.01
N ARG A 60 9.66 7.33 11.38
CA ARG A 60 9.57 6.79 12.74
C ARG A 60 10.41 7.53 13.79
N GLU A 61 11.32 8.39 13.38
CA GLU A 61 12.02 9.28 14.32
C GLU A 61 11.08 10.26 15.02
N THR A 62 9.91 10.55 14.41
CA THR A 62 8.96 11.59 14.90
C THR A 62 7.50 11.16 14.87
N VAL A 63 7.16 10.00 14.28
CA VAL A 63 5.79 9.52 14.11
C VAL A 63 5.67 8.13 14.74
N ASP A 64 4.63 7.93 15.54
CA ASP A 64 4.32 6.62 16.11
C ASP A 64 3.97 5.61 15.00
N PRO A 65 4.42 4.35 15.07
CA PRO A 65 4.06 3.32 14.11
C PRO A 65 2.56 3.18 13.86
N SER A 66 1.72 3.31 14.88
CA SER A 66 0.26 3.24 14.78
C SER A 66 -0.33 4.32 13.88
N ASP A 67 0.33 5.47 13.75
CA ASP A 67 -0.09 6.60 12.91
C ASP A 67 0.43 6.52 11.47
N ILE A 68 1.25 5.52 11.16
CA ILE A 68 1.83 5.36 9.82
C ILE A 68 0.93 4.47 8.95
N VAL A 69 0.43 5.03 7.86
CA VAL A 69 -0.30 4.29 6.81
C VAL A 69 0.58 4.14 5.57
N VAL A 70 0.87 2.91 5.16
CA VAL A 70 1.65 2.64 3.96
C VAL A 70 0.73 2.28 2.80
N VAL A 71 0.79 3.07 1.72
CA VAL A 71 0.01 2.85 0.51
C VAL A 71 0.90 2.30 -0.60
N GLY A 72 0.60 1.12 -1.11
CA GLY A 72 1.36 0.48 -2.18
C GLY A 72 0.50 0.07 -3.38
N HIS A 73 1.01 0.29 -4.61
CA HIS A 73 0.40 -0.22 -5.84
C HIS A 73 1.27 -1.33 -6.43
N SER A 74 0.65 -2.44 -6.85
CA SER A 74 1.32 -3.55 -7.52
C SER A 74 2.49 -4.09 -6.68
N MET A 75 3.74 -4.03 -7.17
CA MET A 75 4.95 -4.36 -6.40
C MET A 75 5.08 -3.50 -5.13
N GLY A 76 4.60 -2.26 -5.15
CA GLY A 76 4.58 -1.40 -3.96
C GLY A 76 3.72 -1.96 -2.82
N ALA A 77 2.64 -2.67 -3.13
CA ALA A 77 1.82 -3.36 -2.13
C ALA A 77 2.58 -4.55 -1.52
N ARG A 78 3.43 -5.23 -2.29
CA ARG A 78 4.35 -6.23 -1.75
C ARG A 78 5.35 -5.62 -0.79
N VAL A 79 5.95 -4.49 -1.17
CA VAL A 79 6.85 -3.74 -0.28
C VAL A 79 6.13 -3.34 1.00
N ALA A 80 4.87 -2.84 0.91
CA ALA A 80 4.09 -2.45 2.08
C ALA A 80 3.85 -3.61 3.06
N ALA A 81 3.49 -4.81 2.57
CA ALA A 81 3.34 -6.00 3.39
C ALA A 81 4.64 -6.39 4.11
N HIS A 82 5.78 -6.30 3.42
CA HIS A 82 7.09 -6.56 4.03
C HIS A 82 7.52 -5.47 5.04
N LEU A 83 7.06 -4.22 4.89
CA LEU A 83 7.28 -3.19 5.91
C LEU A 83 6.43 -3.46 7.15
N ALA A 84 5.17 -3.85 6.97
CA ALA A 84 4.27 -4.17 8.08
C ALA A 84 4.77 -5.35 8.93
N ALA A 85 5.47 -6.30 8.34
CA ALA A 85 6.00 -7.49 9.02
C ALA A 85 6.87 -7.20 10.25
N SER A 86 7.40 -6.00 10.39
CA SER A 86 8.22 -5.57 11.54
C SER A 86 7.45 -4.78 12.60
N GLY A 87 6.13 -4.64 12.49
CA GLY A 87 5.32 -3.86 13.45
C GLY A 87 5.56 -2.34 13.38
N ASP A 88 6.10 -1.86 12.25
CA ASP A 88 6.54 -0.47 12.11
C ASP A 88 5.49 0.43 11.44
N VAL A 89 4.30 -0.09 11.16
CA VAL A 89 3.19 0.65 10.54
C VAL A 89 1.84 0.19 11.07
N GLY A 90 0.91 1.11 11.29
CA GLY A 90 -0.43 0.83 11.81
C GLY A 90 -1.40 0.32 10.74
N ALA A 91 -1.19 0.69 9.47
CA ALA A 91 -2.08 0.23 8.40
C ALA A 91 -1.40 0.12 7.04
N VAL A 92 -1.92 -0.80 6.22
CA VAL A 92 -1.52 -1.01 4.82
C VAL A 92 -2.72 -0.82 3.89
N VAL A 93 -2.53 -0.04 2.82
CA VAL A 93 -3.45 0.01 1.68
C VAL A 93 -2.76 -0.62 0.47
N ALA A 94 -3.28 -1.75 0.02
CA ALA A 94 -2.76 -2.52 -1.11
C ALA A 94 -3.63 -2.33 -2.36
N LEU A 95 -3.15 -1.61 -3.35
CA LEU A 95 -3.85 -1.30 -4.59
C LEU A 95 -3.38 -2.22 -5.71
N ALA A 96 -4.28 -3.03 -6.28
CA ALA A 96 -3.96 -4.02 -7.32
C ALA A 96 -2.66 -4.80 -7.00
N PRO A 97 -2.56 -5.43 -5.83
CA PRO A 97 -1.30 -5.96 -5.32
C PRO A 97 -0.71 -7.06 -6.20
N TRP A 98 0.60 -7.06 -6.33
CA TRP A 98 1.38 -8.18 -6.81
C TRP A 98 1.92 -9.00 -5.62
N TRP A 99 1.16 -10.01 -5.22
CA TRP A 99 1.46 -10.90 -4.10
C TRP A 99 1.63 -12.35 -4.58
N PRO A 100 2.80 -12.73 -5.09
CA PRO A 100 2.99 -14.04 -5.73
C PRO A 100 2.87 -15.23 -4.78
N ALA A 101 3.16 -15.05 -3.50
CA ALA A 101 3.10 -16.15 -2.55
C ALA A 101 2.98 -15.65 -1.10
N GLY A 102 1.74 -15.54 -0.58
CA GLY A 102 1.53 -15.34 0.85
C GLY A 102 2.01 -14.00 1.42
N ASP A 103 2.21 -12.97 0.57
CA ASP A 103 2.73 -11.69 1.06
C ASP A 103 1.78 -11.01 2.08
N ALA A 104 0.45 -11.17 1.95
CA ALA A 104 -0.49 -10.67 2.95
C ALA A 104 -0.38 -11.41 4.32
N ASP A 105 0.21 -12.60 4.33
CA ASP A 105 0.44 -13.36 5.57
C ASP A 105 1.54 -12.74 6.44
N LEU A 106 2.31 -11.79 5.89
CA LEU A 106 3.31 -11.00 6.61
C LEU A 106 2.71 -9.87 7.44
N ILE A 107 1.47 -9.47 7.17
CA ILE A 107 0.81 -8.36 7.87
C ILE A 107 0.35 -8.87 9.24
N PRO A 108 0.79 -8.26 10.35
CA PRO A 108 0.45 -8.68 11.70
C PRO A 108 -0.98 -8.27 12.07
N SER A 109 -1.54 -8.87 13.13
CA SER A 109 -2.93 -8.67 13.56
C SER A 109 -3.23 -7.28 14.13
N ASP A 110 -2.24 -6.56 14.57
CA ASP A 110 -2.31 -5.17 15.05
C ASP A 110 -2.16 -4.13 13.93
N CYS A 111 -1.97 -4.57 12.68
CA CYS A 111 -1.90 -3.70 11.49
C CYS A 111 -3.16 -3.88 10.65
N ARG A 112 -3.88 -2.79 10.35
CA ARG A 112 -5.09 -2.84 9.51
C ARG A 112 -4.74 -2.98 8.03
N LEU A 113 -5.62 -3.62 7.26
CA LEU A 113 -5.40 -3.88 5.83
C LEU A 113 -6.62 -3.51 4.98
N LEU A 114 -6.45 -2.57 4.05
CA LEU A 114 -7.36 -2.39 2.93
C LEU A 114 -6.72 -2.92 1.65
N THR A 115 -7.35 -3.89 1.00
CA THR A 115 -6.97 -4.35 -0.33
C THR A 115 -8.01 -3.91 -1.34
N MET A 116 -7.62 -3.15 -2.35
CA MET A 116 -8.48 -2.81 -3.50
C MET A 116 -7.94 -3.46 -4.77
N HIS A 117 -8.82 -4.10 -5.56
CA HIS A 117 -8.39 -4.74 -6.80
C HIS A 117 -9.42 -4.56 -7.92
N GLY A 118 -8.94 -4.23 -9.12
CA GLY A 118 -9.77 -4.12 -10.29
C GLY A 118 -10.23 -5.48 -10.79
N THR A 119 -11.56 -5.66 -11.02
CA THR A 119 -12.11 -6.96 -11.45
C THR A 119 -11.71 -7.37 -12.87
N ALA A 120 -11.21 -6.44 -13.68
CA ALA A 120 -10.68 -6.68 -15.03
C ALA A 120 -9.14 -6.56 -15.09
N ASP A 121 -8.45 -6.72 -13.96
CA ASP A 121 -6.98 -6.74 -13.92
C ASP A 121 -6.46 -8.04 -14.56
N THR A 122 -5.60 -7.88 -15.57
CA THR A 122 -4.95 -8.99 -16.29
C THR A 122 -3.44 -9.08 -16.03
N TRP A 123 -2.90 -8.20 -15.19
CA TRP A 123 -1.49 -8.15 -14.81
C TRP A 123 -1.22 -8.83 -13.48
N THR A 124 -2.16 -8.66 -12.54
CA THR A 124 -2.14 -9.32 -11.24
C THR A 124 -3.50 -9.99 -11.00
N ASP A 125 -3.54 -10.98 -10.13
CA ASP A 125 -4.72 -11.82 -9.92
C ASP A 125 -5.61 -11.28 -8.79
N PRO A 126 -6.81 -10.72 -9.11
CA PRO A 126 -7.75 -10.22 -8.09
C PRO A 126 -8.27 -11.34 -7.17
N VAL A 127 -8.45 -12.56 -7.71
CA VAL A 127 -8.93 -13.70 -6.90
C VAL A 127 -7.85 -14.13 -5.89
N ALA A 128 -6.59 -14.12 -6.31
CA ALA A 128 -5.49 -14.43 -5.40
C ALA A 128 -5.37 -13.36 -4.29
N SER A 129 -5.51 -12.07 -4.61
CA SER A 129 -5.48 -11.00 -3.61
C SER A 129 -6.65 -11.10 -2.63
N GLN A 130 -7.86 -11.39 -3.12
CA GLN A 130 -9.03 -11.63 -2.28
C GLN A 130 -8.79 -12.77 -1.28
N ARG A 131 -8.32 -13.92 -1.77
CA ARG A 131 -7.99 -15.07 -0.92
C ARG A 131 -6.93 -14.74 0.13
N GLN A 132 -5.90 -13.98 -0.23
CA GLN A 132 -4.85 -13.58 0.71
C GLN A 132 -5.38 -12.61 1.77
N THR A 133 -6.21 -11.63 1.40
CA THR A 133 -6.87 -10.72 2.34
C THR A 133 -7.79 -11.48 3.29
N SER A 134 -8.59 -12.44 2.78
CA SER A 134 -9.44 -13.29 3.63
C SER A 134 -8.63 -14.14 4.61
N ARG A 135 -7.45 -14.63 4.21
CA ARG A 135 -6.56 -15.35 5.14
C ARG A 135 -5.99 -14.42 6.21
N ALA A 136 -5.65 -13.18 5.85
CA ALA A 136 -5.20 -12.19 6.84
C ALA A 136 -6.32 -11.92 7.86
N ALA A 137 -7.57 -11.72 7.41
CA ALA A 137 -8.73 -11.56 8.29
C ALA A 137 -8.93 -12.77 9.22
N ALA A 138 -8.79 -13.99 8.69
CA ALA A 138 -8.90 -15.22 9.50
C ALA A 138 -7.81 -15.36 10.58
N ARG A 139 -6.70 -14.61 10.45
CA ARG A 139 -5.64 -14.53 11.48
C ARG A 139 -5.82 -13.37 12.46
N GLY A 140 -6.93 -12.64 12.39
CA GLY A 140 -7.25 -11.53 13.28
C GLY A 140 -6.82 -10.16 12.77
N VAL A 141 -6.33 -10.03 11.52
CA VAL A 141 -6.10 -8.72 10.89
C VAL A 141 -7.45 -8.06 10.61
N ASP A 142 -7.64 -6.80 10.99
CA ASP A 142 -8.77 -5.99 10.48
C ASP A 142 -8.54 -5.73 8.99
N ALA A 143 -9.07 -6.64 8.15
CA ALA A 143 -8.76 -6.70 6.73
C ALA A 143 -10.01 -6.63 5.86
N GLU A 144 -10.04 -5.67 4.94
CA GLU A 144 -11.11 -5.49 3.97
C GLU A 144 -10.58 -5.71 2.54
N TRP A 145 -11.34 -6.43 1.70
CA TRP A 145 -11.09 -6.54 0.26
C TRP A 145 -12.22 -5.90 -0.54
N VAL A 146 -11.88 -4.95 -1.41
CA VAL A 146 -12.82 -4.15 -2.18
C VAL A 146 -12.61 -4.37 -3.67
N PRO A 147 -13.61 -4.93 -4.40
CA PRO A 147 -13.58 -4.99 -5.85
C PRO A 147 -13.80 -3.61 -6.46
N VAL A 148 -13.01 -3.26 -7.46
CA VAL A 148 -13.26 -2.08 -8.30
C VAL A 148 -13.76 -2.55 -9.66
N ASP A 149 -15.07 -2.40 -9.88
CA ASP A 149 -15.74 -2.97 -11.06
C ASP A 149 -15.13 -2.50 -12.37
N ARG A 150 -14.85 -3.48 -13.25
CA ARG A 150 -14.26 -3.31 -14.59
C ARG A 150 -12.98 -2.48 -14.61
N ALA A 151 -12.33 -2.25 -13.49
CA ALA A 151 -11.02 -1.59 -13.44
C ALA A 151 -9.90 -2.59 -13.74
N GLY A 152 -8.90 -2.13 -14.49
CA GLY A 152 -7.66 -2.86 -14.72
C GLY A 152 -6.56 -2.46 -13.75
N HIS A 153 -5.35 -2.96 -13.99
CA HIS A 153 -4.18 -2.81 -13.13
C HIS A 153 -3.78 -1.35 -12.82
N PHE A 154 -4.05 -0.43 -13.72
CA PHE A 154 -3.39 0.87 -13.71
C PHE A 154 -4.11 1.99 -12.97
N LEU A 155 -5.15 1.67 -12.19
CA LEU A 155 -5.92 2.63 -11.36
C LEU A 155 -6.56 3.79 -12.17
N VAL A 156 -6.70 3.65 -13.49
CA VAL A 156 -7.22 4.72 -14.36
C VAL A 156 -8.75 4.76 -14.27
N ARG A 157 -9.39 3.60 -14.40
CA ARG A 157 -10.84 3.49 -14.27
C ARG A 157 -11.24 3.66 -12.80
N ASN A 158 -12.29 4.43 -12.56
CA ASN A 158 -12.76 4.75 -11.20
C ASN A 158 -11.66 5.45 -10.35
N PHE A 159 -10.85 6.30 -10.99
CA PHE A 159 -9.73 6.99 -10.35
C PHE A 159 -10.11 7.67 -9.02
N THR A 160 -11.27 8.34 -8.98
CA THR A 160 -11.77 8.99 -7.76
C THR A 160 -12.09 8.00 -6.64
N LEU A 161 -12.55 6.79 -6.97
CA LEU A 161 -12.86 5.76 -5.99
C LEU A 161 -11.58 5.27 -5.28
N TRP A 162 -10.52 4.96 -6.06
CA TRP A 162 -9.23 4.56 -5.51
C TRP A 162 -8.70 5.59 -4.50
N HIS A 163 -8.74 6.87 -4.87
CA HIS A 163 -8.25 7.96 -4.02
C HIS A 163 -9.11 8.18 -2.79
N ARG A 164 -10.44 8.17 -2.97
CA ARG A 164 -11.39 8.37 -1.88
C ARG A 164 -11.25 7.28 -0.83
N MET A 165 -11.35 6.02 -1.22
CA MET A 165 -11.30 4.91 -0.26
C MET A 165 -9.95 4.81 0.44
N THR A 166 -8.86 5.08 -0.26
CA THR A 166 -7.53 5.16 0.38
C THR A 166 -7.48 6.25 1.43
N ALA A 167 -8.03 7.44 1.15
CA ALA A 167 -8.05 8.55 2.10
C ALA A 167 -8.99 8.28 3.27
N ASP A 168 -10.19 7.76 2.99
CA ASP A 168 -11.19 7.44 4.03
C ASP A 168 -10.66 6.39 5.01
N PHE A 169 -9.99 5.34 4.49
CA PHE A 169 -9.35 4.32 5.31
C PHE A 169 -8.20 4.89 6.16
N ALA A 170 -7.37 5.75 5.58
CA ALA A 170 -6.28 6.41 6.33
C ALA A 170 -6.84 7.33 7.41
N MET A 171 -7.89 8.10 7.14
CA MET A 171 -8.53 8.95 8.16
C MET A 171 -9.15 8.14 9.29
N ALA A 172 -9.78 7.00 8.99
CA ALA A 172 -10.33 6.10 10.00
C ALA A 172 -9.24 5.55 10.93
N GLN A 173 -8.03 5.28 10.41
CA GLN A 173 -6.90 4.85 11.24
C GLN A 173 -6.55 5.85 12.33
N TRP A 174 -6.64 7.15 12.05
CA TRP A 174 -6.29 8.20 13.03
C TRP A 174 -7.48 8.67 13.88
N SER A 175 -8.69 8.25 13.55
CA SER A 175 -9.91 8.64 14.29
C SER A 175 -10.29 7.66 15.38
N GLU A 176 -9.78 6.44 15.35
CA GLU A 176 -9.97 5.46 16.40
C GLU A 176 -8.97 5.72 17.54
N PRO A 177 -9.44 5.95 18.79
CA PRO A 177 -8.53 6.09 19.92
C PRO A 177 -7.76 4.79 20.08
N SER A 178 -6.43 4.88 20.16
CA SER A 178 -5.55 3.75 20.48
C SER A 178 -6.08 3.05 21.72
N GLN A 179 -6.54 1.81 21.58
CA GLN A 179 -6.92 1.00 22.73
C GLN A 179 -5.63 0.67 23.50
N THR A 180 -5.37 1.47 24.50
CA THR A 180 -4.31 1.22 25.52
C THR A 180 -4.76 0.15 26.49
#